data_b22b48f821f7b17cbef81c5b0719a69c
#
_entry.id   b22b48f821f7b17cbef81c5b0719a69c
#
_cell.length_a   1.000
_cell.length_b   1.000
_cell.length_c   1.000
_cell.angle_alpha   90.00
_cell.angle_beta   90.00
_cell.angle_gamma   90.00
#
_symmetry.space_group_name_H-M   'P 1'
#
loop_
_entity.id
_entity.type
_entity.pdbx_description
1 polymer ?
#
loop_
_entity_poly.entity_id
_entity_poly.type
_entity_poly.pdbx_seq_one_letter_code
_entity_poly.pdbx_strand_id
1 'polypeptide(L)'
;MTEAMLKTAPLSTRPILSRDEAATYTREHYFARGGWLAAPDGPWHPVPVTSPPEGRVLQVDARKGPYRTVQQAVNAAVASGPRDARVWIAIAPGVYRGVVYLPAGAPPVTLYGTGETPQDVRLELALDARFTPQQYQAAVNAHGEFQPGDPAWRDYQRIAASGAAEIGTRASAVVIAQSDDIQLVNLSIVNTLLDHIDGAAHQAVALYADGDRVQLERLRLISRQDTLWLSSRSAPQGEATHISRVWVADCYLEGDVDYVFGSASAVFERVHFHTVSSRGAGEAFVLAPSTPYNLPVGFLVQQCRFTTDSGFGHTLYAKAGRAWDHGARETGYQPGRTANGQALVRDSVFDTGFDTTAPWGAAATTGRPFVASRRGERNELRVNRLVEYQNRQGN
;
A
#
# COMPACT_ATOMS: atom_id res chain seq x y z
N MET A 1 40.92 12.20 8.33
CA MET A 1 39.86 13.11 8.77
C MET A 1 39.32 12.60 10.10
N THR A 2 39.42 13.40 11.12
CA THR A 2 39.02 13.04 12.48
C THR A 2 37.51 13.01 12.58
N GLU A 3 36.96 12.19 13.46
CA GLU A 3 35.52 12.00 13.71
C GLU A 3 34.77 13.34 13.94
N ALA A 4 35.45 14.35 14.46
CA ALA A 4 34.95 15.71 14.64
C ALA A 4 34.67 16.45 13.31
N MET A 5 35.45 16.21 12.24
CA MET A 5 35.25 16.83 10.93
C MET A 5 34.06 16.21 10.18
N LEU A 6 33.72 14.93 10.45
CA LEU A 6 32.56 14.28 9.87
C LEU A 6 31.22 14.83 10.45
N LYS A 7 31.25 15.31 11.70
CA LYS A 7 30.05 15.88 12.36
C LYS A 7 29.67 17.28 11.87
N THR A 8 30.58 18.00 11.23
CA THR A 8 30.37 19.38 10.74
C THR A 8 30.04 19.45 9.24
N ALA A 9 30.16 18.35 8.49
CA ALA A 9 29.76 18.35 7.08
C ALA A 9 28.23 18.51 6.94
N PRO A 10 27.76 19.33 5.99
CA PRO A 10 26.32 19.44 5.73
C PRO A 10 25.74 18.07 5.38
N LEU A 11 24.53 17.81 5.88
CA LEU A 11 23.81 16.58 5.57
C LEU A 11 23.40 16.58 4.10
N SER A 12 23.60 15.45 3.45
CA SER A 12 23.14 15.26 2.06
C SER A 12 21.61 15.29 2.00
N THR A 13 21.06 15.81 0.92
CA THR A 13 19.63 15.67 0.60
C THR A 13 19.30 14.27 0.07
N ARG A 14 20.32 13.47 -0.25
CA ARG A 14 20.21 12.11 -0.77
C ARG A 14 21.10 11.15 0.03
N PRO A 15 20.56 10.43 1.02
CA PRO A 15 21.32 9.42 1.76
C PRO A 15 21.49 8.14 0.91
N ILE A 16 22.56 8.10 0.16
CA ILE A 16 22.93 6.94 -0.69
C ILE A 16 23.71 5.94 0.13
N LEU A 17 23.28 4.68 0.12
CA LEU A 17 23.96 3.57 0.80
C LEU A 17 25.25 3.18 0.09
N SER A 18 26.24 2.73 0.86
CA SER A 18 27.37 1.96 0.34
C SER A 18 26.90 0.55 -0.08
N ARG A 19 27.73 -0.15 -0.83
CA ARG A 19 27.46 -1.54 -1.25
C ARG A 19 27.23 -2.47 -0.06
N ASP A 20 28.05 -2.35 0.97
CA ASP A 20 27.98 -3.21 2.16
C ASP A 20 26.70 -2.94 2.97
N GLU A 21 26.30 -1.68 3.09
CA GLU A 21 25.03 -1.32 3.73
C GLU A 21 23.84 -1.85 2.92
N ALA A 22 23.84 -1.65 1.60
CA ALA A 22 22.76 -2.09 0.72
C ALA A 22 22.61 -3.62 0.68
N ALA A 23 23.70 -4.37 0.90
CA ALA A 23 23.68 -5.83 0.89
C ALA A 23 22.80 -6.44 2.01
N THR A 24 22.54 -5.70 3.07
CA THR A 24 21.67 -6.15 4.17
C THR A 24 20.17 -5.97 3.89
N TYR A 25 19.81 -5.20 2.87
CA TYR A 25 18.42 -4.94 2.51
C TYR A 25 17.99 -5.83 1.34
N THR A 26 17.59 -7.05 1.67
CA THR A 26 17.12 -8.05 0.70
C THR A 26 15.68 -8.47 1.02
N ARG A 27 14.98 -9.02 0.02
CA ARG A 27 13.64 -9.57 0.21
C ARG A 27 13.60 -10.60 1.33
N GLU A 28 14.59 -11.48 1.38
CA GLU A 28 14.73 -12.52 2.38
C GLU A 28 14.83 -11.92 3.79
N HIS A 29 15.60 -10.83 3.95
CA HIS A 29 15.74 -10.14 5.24
C HIS A 29 14.40 -9.50 5.68
N TYR A 30 13.69 -8.85 4.77
CA TYR A 30 12.38 -8.25 5.06
C TYR A 30 11.36 -9.33 5.47
N PHE A 31 11.36 -10.47 4.81
CA PHE A 31 10.39 -11.53 5.08
C PHE A 31 10.81 -12.50 6.19
N ALA A 32 12.07 -12.51 6.59
CA ALA A 32 12.55 -13.14 7.82
C ALA A 32 12.34 -12.27 9.06
N ARG A 33 11.86 -11.03 8.88
CA ARG A 33 11.67 -10.02 9.94
C ARG A 33 12.95 -9.61 10.65
N GLY A 34 14.11 -9.86 10.09
CA GLY A 34 15.39 -9.57 10.74
C GLY A 34 15.57 -10.24 12.10
N GLY A 35 14.82 -11.31 12.40
CA GLY A 35 14.83 -11.99 13.70
C GLY A 35 14.13 -11.22 14.83
N TRP A 36 13.43 -10.12 14.49
CA TRP A 36 12.99 -9.14 15.49
C TRP A 36 11.68 -9.48 16.21
N LEU A 37 10.67 -9.98 15.54
CA LEU A 37 9.51 -10.61 16.16
C LEU A 37 9.46 -12.06 15.70
N ALA A 38 9.32 -12.98 16.63
CA ALA A 38 9.11 -14.38 16.25
C ALA A 38 7.92 -14.47 15.31
N ALA A 39 8.16 -14.84 14.06
CA ALA A 39 7.10 -15.19 13.15
C ALA A 39 6.56 -16.53 13.60
N PRO A 40 5.27 -16.68 13.93
CA PRO A 40 4.70 -17.99 14.30
C PRO A 40 5.00 -19.04 13.23
N ASP A 41 5.03 -18.62 11.95
CA ASP A 41 5.20 -19.48 10.79
C ASP A 41 6.60 -19.38 10.15
N GLY A 42 7.56 -18.75 10.82
CA GLY A 42 8.93 -18.62 10.33
C GLY A 42 9.09 -17.62 9.16
N PRO A 43 10.22 -17.69 8.42
CA PRO A 43 10.45 -16.88 7.22
C PRO A 43 9.43 -17.16 6.13
N TRP A 44 9.01 -16.11 5.44
CA TRP A 44 8.09 -16.21 4.32
C TRP A 44 8.83 -16.16 2.98
N HIS A 45 8.55 -17.13 2.12
CA HIS A 45 9.16 -17.23 0.79
C HIS A 45 8.06 -17.26 -0.28
N PRO A 46 7.51 -16.08 -0.66
CA PRO A 46 6.49 -16.04 -1.70
C PRO A 46 7.04 -16.50 -3.05
N VAL A 47 6.22 -17.25 -3.76
CA VAL A 47 6.49 -17.69 -5.13
C VAL A 47 5.43 -17.10 -6.06
N PRO A 48 5.76 -16.80 -7.34
CA PRO A 48 4.78 -16.30 -8.29
C PRO A 48 3.59 -17.24 -8.45
N VAL A 49 2.40 -16.64 -8.49
CA VAL A 49 1.15 -17.38 -8.73
C VAL A 49 1.02 -17.62 -10.23
N THR A 50 1.06 -18.87 -10.65
CA THR A 50 1.03 -19.26 -12.08
C THR A 50 -0.33 -19.78 -12.53
N SER A 51 -0.99 -20.58 -11.73
CA SER A 51 -2.33 -21.13 -12.02
C SER A 51 -2.95 -21.65 -10.73
N PRO A 52 -4.29 -21.78 -10.66
CA PRO A 52 -4.91 -22.45 -9.54
C PRO A 52 -4.47 -23.91 -9.51
N PRO A 53 -4.04 -24.42 -8.36
CA PRO A 53 -3.84 -25.86 -8.19
C PRO A 53 -5.18 -26.60 -8.29
N GLU A 54 -5.14 -27.90 -8.40
CA GLU A 54 -6.34 -28.73 -8.26
C GLU A 54 -6.97 -28.43 -6.87
N GLY A 55 -8.26 -28.09 -6.85
CA GLY A 55 -8.94 -27.76 -5.61
C GLY A 55 -10.23 -26.94 -5.82
N ARG A 56 -10.72 -26.35 -4.74
CA ARG A 56 -11.95 -25.58 -4.77
C ARG A 56 -11.72 -24.22 -5.44
N VAL A 57 -12.38 -24.02 -6.57
CA VAL A 57 -12.40 -22.75 -7.31
C VAL A 57 -13.83 -22.23 -7.39
N LEU A 58 -14.06 -21.01 -6.88
CA LEU A 58 -15.34 -20.30 -6.98
C LEU A 58 -15.32 -19.44 -8.23
N GLN A 59 -16.36 -19.50 -9.05
CA GLN A 59 -16.44 -18.78 -10.32
C GLN A 59 -17.29 -17.52 -10.17
N VAL A 60 -16.74 -16.35 -10.49
CA VAL A 60 -17.43 -15.07 -10.54
C VAL A 60 -17.58 -14.62 -11.98
N ASP A 61 -18.82 -14.35 -12.41
CA ASP A 61 -19.14 -13.78 -13.70
C ASP A 61 -20.37 -12.89 -13.58
N ALA A 62 -20.26 -11.61 -13.88
CA ALA A 62 -21.35 -10.65 -13.76
C ALA A 62 -22.57 -10.98 -14.65
N ARG A 63 -22.38 -11.74 -15.74
CA ARG A 63 -23.43 -12.11 -16.70
C ARG A 63 -24.03 -13.48 -16.44
N LYS A 64 -23.22 -14.42 -15.97
CA LYS A 64 -23.61 -15.83 -15.76
C LYS A 64 -22.77 -16.44 -14.64
N GLY A 65 -23.21 -17.52 -14.09
CA GLY A 65 -22.47 -18.26 -13.06
C GLY A 65 -23.11 -18.14 -11.66
N PRO A 66 -22.55 -18.84 -10.70
CA PRO A 66 -23.13 -18.95 -9.36
C PRO A 66 -22.96 -17.64 -8.55
N TYR A 67 -21.90 -16.86 -8.81
CA TYR A 67 -21.63 -15.59 -8.15
C TYR A 67 -21.58 -14.47 -9.17
N ARG A 68 -22.41 -13.43 -8.97
CA ARG A 68 -22.49 -12.25 -9.84
C ARG A 68 -21.58 -11.12 -9.41
N THR A 69 -21.21 -11.11 -8.13
CA THR A 69 -20.28 -10.14 -7.54
C THR A 69 -19.13 -10.87 -6.87
N VAL A 70 -17.98 -10.17 -6.77
CA VAL A 70 -16.82 -10.72 -6.06
C VAL A 70 -17.12 -10.93 -4.58
N GLN A 71 -17.90 -10.01 -3.96
CA GLN A 71 -18.27 -10.13 -2.55
C GLN A 71 -19.10 -11.39 -2.26
N GLN A 72 -20.00 -11.79 -3.15
CA GLN A 72 -20.76 -13.04 -3.00
C GLN A 72 -19.83 -14.26 -2.92
N ALA A 73 -18.82 -14.33 -3.77
CA ALA A 73 -17.84 -15.42 -3.75
C ALA A 73 -16.94 -15.36 -2.50
N VAL A 74 -16.55 -14.17 -2.07
CA VAL A 74 -15.81 -13.97 -0.81
C VAL A 74 -16.65 -14.43 0.38
N ASN A 75 -17.91 -14.04 0.47
CA ASN A 75 -18.83 -14.51 1.53
C ASN A 75 -18.91 -16.04 1.55
N ALA A 76 -19.05 -16.68 0.39
CA ALA A 76 -19.08 -18.13 0.29
C ALA A 76 -17.75 -18.79 0.70
N ALA A 77 -16.61 -18.20 0.35
CA ALA A 77 -15.28 -18.67 0.76
C ALA A 77 -15.13 -18.62 2.28
N VAL A 78 -15.54 -17.51 2.90
CA VAL A 78 -15.41 -17.30 4.36
C VAL A 78 -16.38 -18.20 5.14
N ALA A 79 -17.63 -18.35 4.66
CA ALA A 79 -18.65 -19.11 5.35
C ALA A 79 -18.42 -20.63 5.32
N SER A 80 -17.79 -21.16 4.27
CA SER A 80 -17.71 -22.59 4.01
C SER A 80 -16.29 -23.11 3.70
N GLY A 81 -15.30 -22.23 3.67
CA GLY A 81 -13.91 -22.62 3.45
C GLY A 81 -13.26 -23.26 4.68
N PRO A 82 -12.49 -24.33 4.51
CA PRO A 82 -11.62 -24.82 5.58
C PRO A 82 -10.59 -23.72 5.89
N ARG A 83 -10.33 -23.48 7.17
CA ARG A 83 -9.45 -22.37 7.60
C ARG A 83 -7.98 -22.59 7.25
N ASP A 84 -7.60 -23.80 6.95
CA ASP A 84 -6.24 -24.27 6.66
C ASP A 84 -5.98 -24.51 5.16
N ALA A 85 -7.01 -24.36 4.31
CA ALA A 85 -6.89 -24.58 2.87
C ALA A 85 -7.25 -23.33 2.08
N ARG A 86 -6.46 -23.04 1.03
CA ARG A 86 -6.68 -21.92 0.15
C ARG A 86 -7.91 -22.07 -0.71
N VAL A 87 -8.74 -21.03 -0.75
CA VAL A 87 -9.89 -20.92 -1.66
C VAL A 87 -9.49 -20.01 -2.81
N TRP A 88 -9.69 -20.50 -4.03
CA TRP A 88 -9.47 -19.71 -5.24
C TRP A 88 -10.79 -19.12 -5.74
N ILE A 89 -10.78 -17.82 -6.04
CA ILE A 89 -11.91 -17.10 -6.63
C ILE A 89 -11.48 -16.61 -8.01
N ALA A 90 -11.99 -17.26 -9.04
CA ALA A 90 -11.73 -16.95 -10.44
C ALA A 90 -12.75 -15.91 -10.92
N ILE A 91 -12.26 -14.76 -11.39
CA ILE A 91 -13.09 -13.63 -11.79
C ILE A 91 -13.02 -13.49 -13.31
N ALA A 92 -14.15 -13.68 -13.98
CA ALA A 92 -14.24 -13.55 -15.43
C ALA A 92 -14.03 -12.09 -15.88
N PRO A 93 -13.58 -11.85 -17.13
CA PRO A 93 -13.47 -10.51 -17.69
C PRO A 93 -14.76 -9.70 -17.55
N GLY A 94 -14.63 -8.47 -17.05
CA GLY A 94 -15.75 -7.57 -16.80
C GLY A 94 -15.43 -6.48 -15.78
N VAL A 95 -16.41 -5.60 -15.58
CA VAL A 95 -16.38 -4.53 -14.59
C VAL A 95 -17.30 -4.90 -13.43
N TYR A 96 -16.75 -4.97 -12.25
CA TYR A 96 -17.43 -5.32 -11.00
C TYR A 96 -17.47 -4.09 -10.10
N ARG A 97 -18.64 -3.49 -9.95
CA ARG A 97 -18.85 -2.30 -9.12
C ARG A 97 -19.24 -2.69 -7.72
N GLY A 98 -18.52 -2.15 -6.75
CA GLY A 98 -18.77 -2.38 -5.33
C GLY A 98 -17.48 -2.53 -4.53
N VAL A 99 -17.63 -2.57 -3.22
CA VAL A 99 -16.53 -2.83 -2.28
C VAL A 99 -16.36 -4.33 -2.08
N VAL A 100 -15.11 -4.77 -1.96
CA VAL A 100 -14.77 -6.15 -1.61
C VAL A 100 -14.13 -6.17 -0.23
N TYR A 101 -14.79 -6.80 0.72
CA TYR A 101 -14.31 -7.05 2.08
C TYR A 101 -13.84 -8.49 2.24
N LEU A 102 -12.56 -8.66 2.51
CA LEU A 102 -11.95 -9.90 2.99
C LEU A 102 -11.73 -9.74 4.50
N PRO A 103 -12.67 -10.21 5.35
CA PRO A 103 -12.63 -9.92 6.78
C PRO A 103 -11.47 -10.62 7.49
N ALA A 104 -11.08 -10.10 8.65
CA ALA A 104 -10.08 -10.74 9.50
C ALA A 104 -10.51 -12.17 9.87
N GLY A 105 -9.57 -13.12 9.81
CA GLY A 105 -9.84 -14.54 10.10
C GLY A 105 -10.52 -15.30 8.96
N ALA A 106 -10.63 -14.72 7.77
CA ALA A 106 -10.99 -15.48 6.57
C ALA A 106 -9.93 -16.57 6.29
N PRO A 107 -10.30 -17.67 5.61
CA PRO A 107 -9.30 -18.64 5.14
C PRO A 107 -8.31 -17.97 4.16
N PRO A 108 -7.18 -18.61 3.84
CA PRO A 108 -6.34 -18.17 2.74
C PRO A 108 -7.16 -18.05 1.44
N VAL A 109 -7.16 -16.87 0.81
CA VAL A 109 -7.93 -16.61 -0.41
C VAL A 109 -7.04 -16.07 -1.51
N THR A 110 -7.22 -16.59 -2.72
CA THR A 110 -6.68 -15.99 -3.95
C THR A 110 -7.81 -15.43 -4.79
N LEU A 111 -7.82 -14.11 -5.04
CA LEU A 111 -8.65 -13.49 -6.07
C LEU A 111 -7.81 -13.37 -7.33
N TYR A 112 -8.25 -13.94 -8.44
CA TYR A 112 -7.51 -13.81 -9.69
C TYR A 112 -8.41 -13.55 -10.89
N GLY A 113 -7.98 -12.60 -11.74
CA GLY A 113 -8.62 -12.33 -13.01
C GLY A 113 -8.25 -13.39 -14.04
N THR A 114 -9.26 -13.95 -14.70
CA THR A 114 -9.07 -14.99 -15.75
C THR A 114 -8.85 -14.40 -17.14
N GLY A 115 -8.82 -13.08 -17.29
CA GLY A 115 -8.46 -12.41 -18.54
C GLY A 115 -6.98 -12.55 -18.88
N GLU A 116 -6.61 -12.17 -20.12
CA GLU A 116 -5.23 -12.20 -20.58
C GLU A 116 -4.37 -11.14 -19.86
N THR A 117 -5.00 -10.01 -19.52
CA THR A 117 -4.34 -8.87 -18.89
C THR A 117 -5.10 -8.40 -17.64
N PRO A 118 -4.44 -7.69 -16.71
CA PRO A 118 -5.13 -7.15 -15.53
C PRO A 118 -6.22 -6.12 -15.84
N GLN A 119 -6.24 -5.54 -17.05
CA GLN A 119 -7.30 -4.63 -17.50
C GLN A 119 -8.62 -5.33 -17.79
N ASP A 120 -8.60 -6.62 -18.06
CA ASP A 120 -9.79 -7.39 -18.43
C ASP A 120 -10.75 -7.58 -17.25
N VAL A 121 -10.23 -7.57 -16.02
CA VAL A 121 -11.03 -7.67 -14.79
C VAL A 121 -10.84 -6.41 -13.97
N ARG A 122 -11.92 -5.66 -13.76
CA ARG A 122 -11.87 -4.38 -13.06
C ARG A 122 -12.84 -4.34 -11.89
N LEU A 123 -12.28 -4.21 -10.68
CA LEU A 123 -13.02 -3.91 -9.47
C LEU A 123 -12.99 -2.39 -9.28
N GLU A 124 -14.15 -1.74 -9.19
CA GLU A 124 -14.20 -0.29 -9.12
C GLU A 124 -15.34 0.27 -8.27
N LEU A 125 -15.08 1.40 -7.65
CA LEU A 125 -16.08 2.26 -7.04
C LEU A 125 -15.49 3.65 -6.83
N ALA A 126 -16.34 4.70 -6.82
CA ALA A 126 -15.94 6.04 -6.40
C ALA A 126 -16.22 6.21 -4.91
N LEU A 127 -15.18 6.31 -4.10
CA LEU A 127 -15.26 6.53 -2.65
C LEU A 127 -14.29 7.63 -2.23
N ASP A 128 -14.78 8.60 -1.47
CA ASP A 128 -13.99 9.66 -0.86
C ASP A 128 -14.00 9.48 0.66
N ALA A 129 -12.86 9.61 1.31
CA ALA A 129 -12.75 9.61 2.77
C ALA A 129 -13.67 10.66 3.44
N ARG A 130 -14.03 11.70 2.71
CA ARG A 130 -14.95 12.75 3.15
C ARG A 130 -16.44 12.40 3.01
N PHE A 131 -16.77 11.24 2.45
CA PHE A 131 -18.16 10.82 2.40
C PHE A 131 -18.76 10.73 3.80
N THR A 132 -20.02 11.14 3.94
CA THR A 132 -20.79 10.80 5.14
C THR A 132 -21.13 9.32 5.16
N PRO A 133 -21.47 8.73 6.33
CA PRO A 133 -21.96 7.36 6.39
C PRO A 133 -23.16 7.08 5.47
N GLN A 134 -24.06 8.06 5.27
CA GLN A 134 -25.20 7.94 4.37
C GLN A 134 -24.76 7.87 2.89
N GLN A 135 -23.79 8.70 2.48
CA GLN A 135 -23.23 8.63 1.13
C GLN A 135 -22.52 7.30 0.90
N TYR A 136 -21.79 6.81 1.92
CA TYR A 136 -21.16 5.49 1.88
C TYR A 136 -22.22 4.37 1.71
N GLN A 137 -23.29 4.38 2.49
CA GLN A 137 -24.39 3.41 2.35
C GLN A 137 -24.98 3.42 0.93
N ALA A 138 -25.24 4.60 0.40
CA ALA A 138 -25.81 4.77 -0.94
C ALA A 138 -24.88 4.26 -2.04
N ALA A 139 -23.56 4.41 -1.87
CA ALA A 139 -22.57 3.94 -2.84
C ALA A 139 -22.28 2.43 -2.73
N VAL A 140 -22.27 1.88 -1.52
CA VAL A 140 -21.71 0.55 -1.23
C VAL A 140 -22.80 -0.51 -1.08
N ASN A 141 -24.01 -0.13 -0.67
CA ASN A 141 -25.09 -1.08 -0.37
C ASN A 141 -26.46 -0.69 -0.97
N ALA A 142 -26.44 -0.01 -2.11
CA ALA A 142 -27.65 0.46 -2.77
C ALA A 142 -28.65 -0.66 -3.13
N HIS A 143 -28.14 -1.85 -3.37
CA HIS A 143 -28.95 -3.02 -3.79
C HIS A 143 -28.88 -4.18 -2.79
N GLY A 144 -28.43 -3.93 -1.55
CA GLY A 144 -28.34 -4.96 -0.53
C GLY A 144 -27.15 -5.90 -0.72
N GLU A 145 -26.01 -5.38 -1.18
CA GLU A 145 -24.77 -6.12 -1.38
C GLU A 145 -24.22 -6.70 -0.06
N PHE A 146 -24.47 -6.02 1.05
CA PHE A 146 -24.14 -6.46 2.41
C PHE A 146 -25.43 -6.64 3.21
N GLN A 147 -25.60 -7.82 3.80
CA GLN A 147 -26.80 -8.20 4.56
C GLN A 147 -26.44 -8.77 5.94
N PRO A 148 -27.38 -8.68 6.91
CA PRO A 148 -27.23 -9.34 8.20
C PRO A 148 -26.94 -10.83 8.02
N GLY A 149 -25.87 -11.31 8.66
CA GLY A 149 -25.40 -12.69 8.53
C GLY A 149 -24.23 -12.90 7.56
N ASP A 150 -23.98 -11.95 6.67
CA ASP A 150 -22.76 -12.00 5.85
C ASP A 150 -21.50 -11.87 6.69
N PRO A 151 -20.40 -12.56 6.34
CA PRO A 151 -19.13 -12.46 7.04
C PRO A 151 -18.60 -11.02 7.20
N ALA A 152 -18.80 -10.18 6.19
CA ALA A 152 -18.35 -8.77 6.18
C ALA A 152 -19.41 -7.79 6.74
N TRP A 153 -20.57 -8.26 7.18
CA TRP A 153 -21.66 -7.38 7.65
C TRP A 153 -21.25 -6.43 8.78
N ARG A 154 -20.50 -6.94 9.75
CA ARG A 154 -20.04 -6.12 10.89
C ARG A 154 -19.09 -5.02 10.46
N ASP A 155 -18.22 -5.31 9.49
CA ASP A 155 -17.26 -4.32 8.99
C ASP A 155 -17.96 -3.23 8.20
N TYR A 156 -18.92 -3.59 7.35
CA TYR A 156 -19.78 -2.65 6.66
C TYR A 156 -20.57 -1.78 7.66
N GLN A 157 -21.25 -2.38 8.64
CA GLN A 157 -22.05 -1.64 9.63
C GLN A 157 -21.22 -0.68 10.48
N ARG A 158 -19.98 -1.03 10.81
CA ARG A 158 -19.10 -0.15 11.59
C ARG A 158 -18.90 1.19 10.89
N ILE A 159 -18.90 1.23 9.59
CA ILE A 159 -18.79 2.46 8.80
C ILE A 159 -20.18 3.08 8.62
N ALA A 160 -21.10 2.32 8.08
CA ALA A 160 -22.44 2.78 7.69
C ALA A 160 -23.27 3.35 8.86
N ALA A 161 -23.05 2.85 10.07
CA ALA A 161 -23.75 3.27 11.30
C ALA A 161 -22.82 4.00 12.30
N SER A 162 -21.69 4.53 11.84
CA SER A 162 -20.67 5.09 12.74
C SER A 162 -21.08 6.39 13.45
N GLY A 163 -22.03 7.12 12.93
CA GLY A 163 -22.38 8.47 13.41
C GLY A 163 -21.27 9.51 13.20
N ALA A 164 -20.17 9.14 12.53
CA ALA A 164 -19.08 10.06 12.22
C ALA A 164 -19.49 11.09 11.17
N ALA A 165 -18.82 12.25 11.14
CA ALA A 165 -19.03 13.26 10.08
C ALA A 165 -18.54 12.74 8.72
N GLU A 166 -17.44 12.00 8.72
CA GLU A 166 -16.80 11.44 7.52
C GLU A 166 -16.40 9.99 7.77
N ILE A 167 -16.39 9.18 6.71
CA ILE A 167 -16.02 7.75 6.82
C ILE A 167 -14.53 7.52 7.07
N GLY A 168 -13.68 8.45 6.65
CA GLY A 168 -12.24 8.36 6.81
C GLY A 168 -11.54 7.49 5.76
N THR A 169 -10.21 7.59 5.74
CA THR A 169 -9.35 7.04 4.68
C THR A 169 -9.55 5.54 4.47
N ARG A 170 -9.55 4.73 5.54
CA ARG A 170 -9.69 3.27 5.40
C ARG A 170 -11.00 2.85 4.75
N ALA A 171 -12.09 3.54 5.08
CA ALA A 171 -13.41 3.21 4.54
C ALA A 171 -13.57 3.64 3.08
N SER A 172 -12.69 4.48 2.54
CA SER A 172 -12.65 4.82 1.13
C SER A 172 -12.06 3.73 0.22
N ALA A 173 -11.57 2.62 0.80
CA ALA A 173 -10.95 1.55 0.02
C ALA A 173 -11.99 0.73 -0.78
N VAL A 174 -11.68 0.48 -2.04
CA VAL A 174 -12.50 -0.39 -2.91
C VAL A 174 -12.33 -1.85 -2.51
N VAL A 175 -11.11 -2.27 -2.19
CA VAL A 175 -10.83 -3.60 -1.62
C VAL A 175 -10.22 -3.44 -0.24
N ILE A 176 -10.78 -4.12 0.74
CA ILE A 176 -10.30 -4.17 2.12
C ILE A 176 -9.93 -5.62 2.45
N ALA A 177 -8.64 -5.90 2.57
CA ALA A 177 -8.09 -7.23 2.83
C ALA A 177 -7.48 -7.29 4.24
N GLN A 178 -8.18 -7.92 5.19
CA GLN A 178 -7.77 -7.97 6.59
C GLN A 178 -7.30 -9.35 7.06
N SER A 179 -7.34 -10.32 6.19
CA SER A 179 -6.88 -11.68 6.48
C SER A 179 -5.41 -11.87 6.14
N ASP A 180 -4.78 -12.85 6.78
CA ASP A 180 -3.47 -13.34 6.39
C ASP A 180 -3.57 -14.20 5.12
N ASP A 181 -2.45 -14.42 4.45
CA ASP A 181 -2.32 -15.31 3.29
C ASP A 181 -3.22 -14.95 2.10
N ILE A 182 -3.52 -13.67 1.92
CA ILE A 182 -4.28 -13.16 0.76
C ILE A 182 -3.38 -13.03 -0.46
N GLN A 183 -3.89 -13.47 -1.60
CA GLN A 183 -3.28 -13.23 -2.90
C GLN A 183 -4.29 -12.53 -3.82
N LEU A 184 -3.87 -11.43 -4.45
CA LEU A 184 -4.60 -10.72 -5.49
C LEU A 184 -3.76 -10.76 -6.77
N VAL A 185 -4.32 -11.26 -7.86
CA VAL A 185 -3.55 -11.61 -9.05
C VAL A 185 -4.28 -11.24 -10.33
N ASN A 186 -3.58 -10.58 -11.27
CA ASN A 186 -4.04 -10.32 -12.63
C ASN A 186 -5.40 -9.61 -12.71
N LEU A 187 -5.56 -8.50 -12.01
CA LEU A 187 -6.79 -7.68 -12.03
C LEU A 187 -6.48 -6.20 -11.75
N SER A 188 -7.44 -5.34 -12.07
CA SER A 188 -7.39 -3.92 -11.76
C SER A 188 -8.29 -3.59 -10.58
N ILE A 189 -7.83 -2.72 -9.68
CA ILE A 189 -8.62 -2.14 -8.60
C ILE A 189 -8.54 -0.62 -8.77
N VAL A 190 -9.68 0.02 -8.92
CA VAL A 190 -9.77 1.44 -9.24
C VAL A 190 -10.71 2.15 -8.29
N ASN A 191 -10.21 3.11 -7.53
CA ASN A 191 -11.09 4.07 -6.92
C ASN A 191 -11.37 5.16 -7.96
N THR A 192 -12.57 5.17 -8.50
CA THR A 192 -12.96 6.01 -9.63
C THR A 192 -13.31 7.45 -9.25
N LEU A 193 -12.98 7.89 -8.03
CA LEU A 193 -13.07 9.31 -7.66
C LEU A 193 -12.17 10.16 -8.58
N LEU A 194 -10.94 9.74 -8.81
CA LEU A 194 -9.96 10.28 -9.78
C LEU A 194 -9.92 11.82 -9.80
N ASP A 195 -10.07 12.41 -10.98
CA ASP A 195 -9.97 13.85 -11.22
C ASP A 195 -11.33 14.58 -11.15
N HIS A 196 -12.36 13.92 -10.63
CA HIS A 196 -13.70 14.51 -10.45
C HIS A 196 -13.80 15.43 -9.22
N ILE A 197 -12.68 15.68 -8.56
CA ILE A 197 -12.52 16.46 -7.34
C ILE A 197 -11.40 17.49 -7.52
N ASP A 198 -11.30 18.44 -6.59
CA ASP A 198 -10.24 19.44 -6.61
C ASP A 198 -8.88 18.89 -6.11
N GLY A 199 -7.86 19.76 -6.09
CA GLY A 199 -6.52 19.43 -5.63
C GLY A 199 -6.34 19.33 -4.12
N ALA A 200 -7.40 19.54 -3.33
CA ALA A 200 -7.34 19.40 -1.87
C ALA A 200 -7.17 17.94 -1.44
N ALA A 201 -6.98 17.73 -0.14
CA ALA A 201 -6.84 16.37 0.41
C ALA A 201 -8.15 15.58 0.28
N HIS A 202 -8.15 14.60 -0.60
CA HIS A 202 -9.22 13.62 -0.81
C HIS A 202 -8.59 12.23 -0.85
N GLN A 203 -8.54 11.57 0.30
CA GLN A 203 -8.05 10.21 0.35
C GLN A 203 -9.07 9.27 -0.32
N ALA A 204 -8.59 8.51 -1.27
CA ALA A 204 -9.41 7.61 -2.08
C ALA A 204 -8.63 6.31 -2.35
N VAL A 205 -8.72 5.37 -1.42
CA VAL A 205 -7.91 4.16 -1.45
C VAL A 205 -8.46 3.17 -2.50
N ALA A 206 -7.61 2.62 -3.32
CA ALA A 206 -7.98 1.48 -4.16
C ALA A 206 -7.92 0.17 -3.35
N LEU A 207 -6.80 -0.08 -2.68
CA LEU A 207 -6.58 -1.30 -1.90
C LEU A 207 -6.02 -0.97 -0.50
N TYR A 208 -6.68 -1.46 0.53
CA TYR A 208 -6.18 -1.55 1.90
C TYR A 208 -5.89 -3.00 2.26
N ALA A 209 -4.70 -3.27 2.82
CA ALA A 209 -4.36 -4.58 3.35
C ALA A 209 -3.61 -4.45 4.69
N ASP A 210 -3.97 -5.27 5.69
CA ASP A 210 -3.31 -5.31 6.99
C ASP A 210 -2.96 -6.73 7.47
N GLY A 211 -3.19 -7.74 6.63
CA GLY A 211 -2.79 -9.11 6.89
C GLY A 211 -1.28 -9.33 6.77
N ASP A 212 -0.81 -10.44 7.33
CA ASP A 212 0.55 -10.95 7.08
C ASP A 212 0.55 -11.87 5.86
N ARG A 213 1.67 -11.96 5.13
CA ARG A 213 1.88 -12.78 3.94
C ARG A 213 0.89 -12.45 2.81
N VAL A 214 0.73 -11.15 2.53
CA VAL A 214 -0.10 -10.66 1.44
C VAL A 214 0.73 -10.59 0.15
N GLN A 215 0.19 -11.14 -0.92
CA GLN A 215 0.84 -11.22 -2.23
C GLN A 215 0.00 -10.51 -3.29
N LEU A 216 0.59 -9.51 -3.93
CA LEU A 216 -0.04 -8.67 -4.95
C LEU A 216 0.77 -8.79 -6.24
N GLU A 217 0.20 -9.44 -7.26
CA GLU A 217 0.92 -9.72 -8.50
C GLU A 217 0.14 -9.29 -9.74
N ARG A 218 0.83 -8.67 -10.68
CA ARG A 218 0.24 -8.27 -11.97
C ARG A 218 -1.07 -7.50 -11.78
N LEU A 219 -1.08 -6.57 -10.82
CA LEU A 219 -2.23 -5.70 -10.55
C LEU A 219 -2.06 -4.36 -11.25
N ARG A 220 -3.20 -3.72 -11.49
CA ARG A 220 -3.28 -2.28 -11.74
C ARG A 220 -4.07 -1.63 -10.60
N LEU A 221 -3.40 -0.81 -9.80
CA LEU A 221 -4.01 -0.08 -8.71
C LEU A 221 -4.05 1.40 -9.10
N ILE A 222 -5.22 1.95 -9.24
CA ILE A 222 -5.43 3.29 -9.80
C ILE A 222 -6.30 4.11 -8.85
N SER A 223 -5.78 5.22 -8.44
CA SER A 223 -6.48 6.28 -7.74
C SER A 223 -5.68 7.58 -7.85
N ARG A 224 -5.84 8.48 -6.88
CA ARG A 224 -5.07 9.71 -6.75
C ARG A 224 -4.38 9.71 -5.39
N GLN A 225 -4.85 10.45 -4.41
CA GLN A 225 -4.28 10.42 -3.07
C GLN A 225 -4.56 9.08 -2.39
N ASP A 226 -3.53 8.47 -1.82
CA ASP A 226 -3.65 7.28 -0.96
C ASP A 226 -4.06 5.98 -1.70
N THR A 227 -3.58 5.72 -2.91
CA THR A 227 -4.02 4.58 -3.73
C THR A 227 -3.85 3.22 -3.06
N LEU A 228 -2.67 2.94 -2.45
CA LEU A 228 -2.35 1.65 -1.84
C LEU A 228 -1.94 1.83 -0.38
N TRP A 229 -2.75 1.32 0.53
CA TRP A 229 -2.45 1.31 1.96
C TRP A 229 -2.05 -0.09 2.44
N LEU A 230 -0.78 -0.28 2.73
CA LEU A 230 -0.23 -1.49 3.32
C LEU A 230 0.04 -1.25 4.80
N SER A 231 -0.86 -1.72 5.65
CA SER A 231 -0.81 -1.49 7.09
C SER A 231 -0.29 -2.69 7.86
N SER A 232 -0.08 -2.52 9.14
CA SER A 232 0.00 -3.59 10.12
C SER A 232 -1.09 -3.37 11.17
N ARG A 233 -1.43 -4.42 11.93
CA ARG A 233 -2.42 -4.31 13.00
C ARG A 233 -1.86 -3.64 14.26
N SER A 234 -0.65 -3.11 14.18
CA SER A 234 -0.03 -2.35 15.27
C SER A 234 -0.65 -0.95 15.37
N ALA A 235 -0.71 -0.43 16.60
CA ALA A 235 -1.09 0.96 16.81
C ALA A 235 -0.11 1.91 16.13
N PRO A 236 -0.55 3.10 15.67
CA PRO A 236 0.31 4.06 14.98
C PRO A 236 1.39 4.65 15.88
N GLN A 237 1.19 4.62 17.19
CA GLN A 237 2.16 5.06 18.18
C GLN A 237 2.48 3.92 19.15
N GLY A 238 3.75 3.84 19.56
CA GLY A 238 4.23 2.78 20.43
C GLY A 238 4.99 1.68 19.69
N GLU A 239 5.29 0.61 20.39
CA GLU A 239 5.96 -0.54 19.82
C GLU A 239 5.04 -1.35 18.90
N ALA A 240 5.59 -1.84 17.81
CA ALA A 240 4.88 -2.78 16.96
C ALA A 240 4.61 -4.09 17.72
N THR A 241 3.36 -4.54 17.65
CA THR A 241 2.92 -5.84 18.19
C THR A 241 2.68 -6.86 17.09
N HIS A 242 2.53 -6.40 15.84
CA HIS A 242 2.31 -7.21 14.66
C HIS A 242 3.20 -6.73 13.52
N ILE A 243 3.59 -7.63 12.64
CA ILE A 243 4.23 -7.32 11.37
C ILE A 243 3.36 -7.89 10.25
N SER A 244 3.13 -7.05 9.24
CA SER A 244 2.52 -7.48 7.98
C SER A 244 3.61 -7.52 6.92
N ARG A 245 3.85 -8.69 6.37
CA ARG A 245 4.78 -8.89 5.24
C ARG A 245 3.98 -8.87 3.96
N VAL A 246 4.40 -8.04 3.02
CA VAL A 246 3.70 -7.87 1.74
C VAL A 246 4.69 -7.95 0.59
N TRP A 247 4.37 -8.75 -0.41
CA TRP A 247 5.09 -8.79 -1.68
C TRP A 247 4.24 -8.21 -2.80
N VAL A 248 4.78 -7.20 -3.49
CA VAL A 248 4.15 -6.50 -4.61
C VAL A 248 5.04 -6.68 -5.83
N ALA A 249 4.60 -7.43 -6.82
CA ALA A 249 5.42 -7.80 -7.97
C ALA A 249 4.70 -7.56 -9.30
N ASP A 250 5.44 -7.02 -10.27
CA ASP A 250 4.97 -6.84 -11.66
C ASP A 250 3.65 -6.03 -11.75
N CYS A 251 3.46 -5.05 -10.87
CA CYS A 251 2.27 -4.23 -10.76
C CYS A 251 2.45 -2.85 -11.41
N TYR A 252 1.31 -2.22 -11.75
CA TYR A 252 1.21 -0.81 -12.11
C TYR A 252 0.42 -0.07 -11.04
N LEU A 253 1.00 0.99 -10.49
CA LEU A 253 0.40 1.83 -9.46
C LEU A 253 0.35 3.28 -9.93
N GLU A 254 -0.82 3.90 -9.81
CA GLU A 254 -1.05 5.29 -10.24
C GLU A 254 -1.64 6.12 -9.10
N GLY A 255 -1.13 7.33 -8.94
CA GLY A 255 -1.61 8.29 -7.95
C GLY A 255 -0.89 9.63 -8.01
N ASP A 256 -1.15 10.48 -7.03
CA ASP A 256 -0.50 11.78 -6.91
C ASP A 256 0.16 12.02 -5.55
N VAL A 257 -0.55 11.95 -4.44
CA VAL A 257 -0.02 12.26 -3.11
C VAL A 257 -0.04 11.01 -2.23
N ASP A 258 1.13 10.65 -1.68
CA ASP A 258 1.30 9.54 -0.72
C ASP A 258 0.65 8.22 -1.20
N TYR A 259 0.69 7.97 -2.50
CA TYR A 259 -0.17 6.94 -3.08
C TYR A 259 0.27 5.49 -2.82
N VAL A 260 1.42 5.30 -2.14
CA VAL A 260 1.83 4.02 -1.55
C VAL A 260 2.27 4.27 -0.11
N PHE A 261 1.48 3.86 0.87
CA PHE A 261 1.72 4.23 2.25
C PHE A 261 1.39 3.13 3.25
N GLY A 262 1.84 3.31 4.49
CA GLY A 262 1.50 2.46 5.61
C GLY A 262 2.67 1.87 6.37
N SER A 263 2.39 0.93 7.25
CA SER A 263 3.30 0.43 8.27
C SER A 263 3.80 -1.00 8.04
N ALA A 264 3.43 -1.62 6.91
CA ALA A 264 3.86 -2.98 6.58
C ALA A 264 5.35 -3.07 6.27
N SER A 265 5.92 -4.26 6.42
CA SER A 265 7.21 -4.63 5.82
C SER A 265 6.94 -5.13 4.40
N ALA A 266 7.04 -4.21 3.43
CA ALA A 266 6.64 -4.47 2.06
C ALA A 266 7.83 -4.46 1.11
N VAL A 267 7.85 -5.43 0.19
CA VAL A 267 8.84 -5.52 -0.88
C VAL A 267 8.15 -5.32 -2.22
N PHE A 268 8.58 -4.30 -2.95
CA PHE A 268 8.10 -3.96 -4.29
C PHE A 268 9.17 -4.36 -5.32
N GLU A 269 8.81 -5.23 -6.24
CA GLU A 269 9.71 -5.73 -7.28
C GLU A 269 9.12 -5.53 -8.68
N ARG A 270 9.86 -4.90 -9.57
CA ARG A 270 9.43 -4.65 -10.97
C ARG A 270 8.08 -3.94 -11.06
N VAL A 271 7.84 -3.01 -10.14
CA VAL A 271 6.62 -2.21 -10.11
C VAL A 271 6.82 -0.95 -10.94
N HIS A 272 5.80 -0.59 -11.69
CA HIS A 272 5.72 0.68 -12.39
C HIS A 272 4.86 1.65 -11.56
N PHE A 273 5.50 2.64 -10.97
CA PHE A 273 4.85 3.76 -10.29
C PHE A 273 4.65 4.89 -11.30
N HIS A 274 3.41 5.34 -11.48
CA HIS A 274 3.06 6.44 -12.37
C HIS A 274 2.40 7.58 -11.59
N THR A 275 3.06 8.74 -11.56
CA THR A 275 2.60 9.90 -10.82
C THR A 275 1.89 10.86 -11.77
N VAL A 276 0.70 11.31 -11.41
CA VAL A 276 -0.15 12.17 -12.25
C VAL A 276 -0.37 13.54 -11.59
N SER A 277 -0.49 14.57 -12.43
CA SER A 277 -0.69 15.96 -12.01
C SER A 277 -2.13 16.46 -12.22
N SER A 278 -2.99 15.64 -12.82
CA SER A 278 -4.29 16.03 -13.36
C SER A 278 -5.24 16.73 -12.37
N ARG A 279 -5.15 16.36 -11.09
CA ARG A 279 -5.96 16.94 -10.02
C ARG A 279 -5.46 18.29 -9.52
N GLY A 280 -4.24 18.72 -9.88
CA GLY A 280 -3.64 19.96 -9.41
C GLY A 280 -3.32 19.99 -7.92
N ALA A 281 -2.98 18.86 -7.33
CA ALA A 281 -2.64 18.74 -5.91
C ALA A 281 -1.35 19.47 -5.51
N GLY A 282 -0.54 19.89 -6.50
CA GLY A 282 0.72 20.59 -6.31
C GLY A 282 1.87 19.64 -6.00
N GLU A 283 2.08 19.30 -4.74
CA GLU A 283 3.09 18.30 -4.35
C GLU A 283 2.67 16.87 -4.72
N ALA A 284 3.64 16.06 -5.12
CA ALA A 284 3.41 14.65 -5.44
C ALA A 284 4.47 13.78 -4.78
N PHE A 285 4.02 12.72 -4.09
CA PHE A 285 4.88 11.79 -3.37
C PHE A 285 4.42 10.36 -3.67
N VAL A 286 5.38 9.50 -4.02
CA VAL A 286 5.08 8.07 -4.24
C VAL A 286 4.91 7.35 -2.92
N LEU A 287 5.95 7.33 -2.10
CA LEU A 287 6.04 6.53 -0.88
C LEU A 287 5.78 7.38 0.37
N ALA A 288 4.95 6.87 1.27
CA ALA A 288 4.73 7.45 2.60
C ALA A 288 4.74 6.37 3.70
N PRO A 289 5.89 5.74 3.97
CA PRO A 289 5.97 4.72 5.00
C PRO A 289 5.76 5.31 6.40
N SER A 290 5.04 4.56 7.25
CA SER A 290 4.86 4.83 8.68
C SER A 290 5.36 3.65 9.51
N THR A 291 6.56 3.21 9.22
CA THR A 291 7.18 2.06 9.90
C THR A 291 7.26 2.29 11.40
N PRO A 292 6.73 1.40 12.24
CA PRO A 292 6.90 1.48 13.68
C PRO A 292 8.37 1.68 14.05
N TYR A 293 8.64 2.55 15.03
CA TYR A 293 10.00 3.01 15.32
C TYR A 293 10.96 1.86 15.68
N ASN A 294 10.43 0.81 16.26
CA ASN A 294 11.19 -0.36 16.71
C ASN A 294 11.35 -1.45 15.63
N LEU A 295 10.77 -1.27 14.44
CA LEU A 295 10.98 -2.17 13.31
C LEU A 295 12.17 -1.73 12.46
N PRO A 296 13.09 -2.63 12.11
CA PRO A 296 14.28 -2.30 11.33
C PRO A 296 13.95 -2.02 9.85
N VAL A 297 12.87 -2.60 9.34
CA VAL A 297 12.51 -2.58 7.91
C VAL A 297 11.05 -2.16 7.70
N GLY A 298 10.84 -1.37 6.66
CA GLY A 298 9.52 -0.92 6.18
C GLY A 298 9.33 -1.26 4.71
N PHE A 299 9.65 -0.33 3.79
CA PHE A 299 9.52 -0.54 2.35
C PHE A 299 10.88 -0.80 1.68
N LEU A 300 10.97 -1.89 0.93
CA LEU A 300 12.04 -2.16 -0.03
C LEU A 300 11.45 -2.03 -1.43
N VAL A 301 11.98 -1.10 -2.22
CA VAL A 301 11.56 -0.87 -3.60
C VAL A 301 12.75 -1.15 -4.51
N GLN A 302 12.68 -2.20 -5.31
CA GLN A 302 13.82 -2.63 -6.13
C GLN A 302 13.42 -3.00 -7.55
N GLN A 303 14.30 -2.65 -8.51
CA GLN A 303 14.11 -2.92 -9.94
C GLN A 303 12.79 -2.32 -10.47
N CYS A 304 12.41 -1.16 -9.95
CA CYS A 304 11.17 -0.49 -10.26
C CYS A 304 11.38 0.66 -11.26
N ARG A 305 10.26 1.12 -11.82
CA ARG A 305 10.23 2.27 -12.71
C ARG A 305 9.29 3.33 -12.15
N PHE A 306 9.77 4.58 -12.13
CA PHE A 306 9.02 5.75 -11.70
C PHE A 306 8.85 6.68 -12.89
N THR A 307 7.61 6.97 -13.26
CA THR A 307 7.25 7.85 -14.37
C THR A 307 6.24 8.89 -13.94
N THR A 308 6.16 9.96 -14.69
CA THR A 308 5.22 11.06 -14.48
C THR A 308 4.43 11.34 -15.75
N ASP A 309 3.31 12.06 -15.61
CA ASP A 309 2.67 12.69 -16.76
C ASP A 309 3.39 14.01 -17.16
N SER A 310 2.94 14.64 -18.23
CA SER A 310 3.56 15.87 -18.77
C SER A 310 3.42 17.11 -17.90
N GLY A 311 2.71 17.06 -16.79
CA GLY A 311 2.61 18.15 -15.83
C GLY A 311 3.84 18.32 -14.94
N PHE A 312 4.72 17.31 -14.95
CA PHE A 312 5.98 17.32 -14.20
C PHE A 312 7.19 17.56 -15.11
N GLY A 313 8.33 17.87 -14.50
CA GLY A 313 9.61 18.02 -15.21
C GLY A 313 9.93 19.44 -15.68
N HIS A 314 9.12 20.43 -15.33
CA HIS A 314 9.32 21.84 -15.67
C HIS A 314 9.44 22.72 -14.41
N THR A 315 8.31 23.07 -13.80
CA THR A 315 8.24 23.85 -12.55
C THR A 315 7.82 23.00 -11.36
N LEU A 316 7.21 21.85 -11.62
CA LEU A 316 6.78 20.89 -10.64
C LEU A 316 7.54 19.57 -10.84
N TYR A 317 7.96 18.96 -9.74
CA TYR A 317 8.65 17.67 -9.75
C TYR A 317 8.02 16.75 -8.70
N ALA A 318 7.80 15.50 -9.07
CA ALA A 318 7.39 14.47 -8.14
C ALA A 318 8.58 14.04 -7.25
N LYS A 319 8.30 13.58 -6.05
CA LYS A 319 9.29 13.07 -5.12
C LYS A 319 9.15 11.57 -4.89
N ALA A 320 10.26 10.89 -4.63
CA ALA A 320 10.26 9.47 -4.30
C ALA A 320 9.40 9.16 -3.07
N GLY A 321 9.39 10.09 -2.09
CA GLY A 321 8.49 9.95 -0.95
C GLY A 321 8.82 10.85 0.23
N ARG A 322 8.13 10.57 1.33
CA ARG A 322 8.29 11.23 2.64
C ARG A 322 7.88 10.27 3.75
N ALA A 323 8.35 10.47 4.96
CA ALA A 323 7.84 9.71 6.11
C ALA A 323 6.40 10.12 6.41
N TRP A 324 5.58 9.18 6.85
CA TRP A 324 4.29 9.49 7.44
C TRP A 324 4.38 9.36 8.96
N ASP A 325 4.35 10.49 9.67
CA ASP A 325 4.34 10.55 11.13
C ASP A 325 2.91 10.24 11.65
N HIS A 326 2.49 9.00 11.45
CA HIS A 326 1.15 8.51 11.69
C HIS A 326 0.72 8.70 13.15
N GLY A 327 -0.46 9.27 13.36
CA GLY A 327 -1.03 9.51 14.68
C GLY A 327 -0.42 10.68 15.45
N ALA A 328 0.54 11.43 14.88
CA ALA A 328 1.27 12.49 15.57
C ALA A 328 0.72 13.90 15.30
N ARG A 329 -0.48 14.04 14.75
CA ARG A 329 -1.08 15.35 14.43
C ARG A 329 -1.08 16.31 15.62
N GLU A 330 -1.55 15.85 16.78
CA GLU A 330 -1.70 16.67 17.98
C GLU A 330 -0.44 16.76 18.82
N THR A 331 0.39 15.72 18.78
CA THR A 331 1.55 15.59 19.69
C THR A 331 2.87 16.03 19.06
N GLY A 332 2.90 16.17 17.73
CA GLY A 332 4.14 16.27 16.97
C GLY A 332 4.92 14.96 16.99
N TYR A 333 6.03 14.92 16.23
CA TYR A 333 6.90 13.75 16.16
C TYR A 333 7.66 13.57 17.50
N GLN A 334 7.55 12.39 18.07
CA GLN A 334 8.24 12.00 19.31
C GLN A 334 9.13 10.78 19.04
N PRO A 335 10.47 10.92 19.10
CA PRO A 335 11.39 9.79 18.94
C PRO A 335 11.11 8.67 19.95
N GLY A 336 11.07 7.42 19.48
CA GLY A 336 10.75 6.26 20.32
C GLY A 336 9.27 6.07 20.65
N ARG A 337 8.40 6.84 20.00
CA ARG A 337 6.95 6.70 20.14
C ARG A 337 6.22 6.81 18.81
N THR A 338 6.50 7.86 18.04
CA THR A 338 5.93 8.04 16.70
C THR A 338 6.60 7.09 15.73
N ALA A 339 5.84 6.55 14.78
CA ALA A 339 6.39 5.81 13.65
C ALA A 339 7.47 6.64 12.94
N ASN A 340 8.54 6.01 12.52
CA ASN A 340 9.60 6.64 11.73
C ASN A 340 9.79 5.88 10.42
N GLY A 341 9.12 6.34 9.36
CA GLY A 341 9.03 5.65 8.09
C GLY A 341 10.39 5.24 7.53
N GLN A 342 10.56 3.94 7.24
CA GLN A 342 11.74 3.40 6.60
C GLN A 342 11.41 3.01 5.16
N ALA A 343 12.20 3.46 4.19
CA ALA A 343 12.17 2.98 2.82
C ALA A 343 13.58 2.97 2.22
N LEU A 344 13.86 1.95 1.44
CA LEU A 344 14.99 1.91 0.52
C LEU A 344 14.46 1.78 -0.91
N VAL A 345 14.80 2.76 -1.76
CA VAL A 345 14.63 2.63 -3.22
C VAL A 345 15.99 2.28 -3.83
N ARG A 346 16.05 1.16 -4.58
CA ARG A 346 17.30 0.67 -5.14
C ARG A 346 17.13 0.13 -6.55
N ASP A 347 18.23 0.19 -7.31
CA ASP A 347 18.34 -0.43 -8.65
C ASP A 347 17.15 -0.06 -9.58
N SER A 348 16.63 1.17 -9.42
CA SER A 348 15.41 1.63 -10.03
C SER A 348 15.65 2.82 -10.97
N VAL A 349 14.67 3.11 -11.83
CA VAL A 349 14.78 4.15 -12.84
C VAL A 349 13.72 5.22 -12.61
N PHE A 350 14.12 6.48 -12.55
CA PHE A 350 13.24 7.65 -12.48
C PHE A 350 13.26 8.40 -13.80
N ASP A 351 12.11 8.84 -14.29
CA ASP A 351 12.06 9.77 -15.42
C ASP A 351 12.44 11.21 -15.01
N THR A 352 12.44 12.12 -15.97
CA THR A 352 12.84 13.50 -15.77
C THR A 352 11.82 14.34 -14.98
N GLY A 353 10.64 13.82 -14.71
CA GLY A 353 9.62 14.46 -13.88
C GLY A 353 9.85 14.36 -12.38
N PHE A 354 10.84 13.55 -11.96
CA PHE A 354 11.20 13.39 -10.55
C PHE A 354 12.34 14.32 -10.13
N ASP A 355 12.23 14.85 -8.90
CA ASP A 355 13.32 15.58 -8.24
C ASP A 355 14.39 14.58 -7.77
N THR A 356 15.42 14.40 -8.60
CA THR A 356 16.54 13.51 -8.28
C THR A 356 17.65 14.18 -7.45
N THR A 357 17.50 15.47 -7.12
CA THR A 357 18.46 16.19 -6.25
C THR A 357 18.03 16.17 -4.79
N ALA A 358 16.72 16.24 -4.53
CA ALA A 358 16.12 16.17 -3.20
C ALA A 358 14.83 15.30 -3.25
N PRO A 359 14.97 13.97 -3.44
CA PRO A 359 13.82 13.10 -3.70
C PRO A 359 12.93 12.84 -2.48
N TRP A 360 13.35 13.29 -1.29
CA TRP A 360 12.63 13.07 -0.04
C TRP A 360 12.08 14.37 0.52
N GLY A 361 10.80 14.39 0.86
CA GLY A 361 10.11 15.56 1.39
C GLY A 361 9.94 15.55 2.91
N ALA A 362 9.37 16.65 3.43
CA ALA A 362 8.96 16.77 4.81
C ALA A 362 7.87 15.74 5.14
N ALA A 363 7.86 15.23 6.37
CA ALA A 363 6.94 14.20 6.80
C ALA A 363 5.47 14.62 6.66
N ALA A 364 4.64 13.72 6.18
CA ALA A 364 3.20 13.87 6.22
C ALA A 364 2.70 13.95 7.68
N THR A 365 1.61 14.65 7.91
CA THR A 365 0.94 14.90 9.20
C THR A 365 1.62 15.98 10.04
N THR A 366 2.92 15.90 10.32
CA THR A 366 3.61 16.84 11.22
C THR A 366 4.35 17.95 10.49
N GLY A 367 4.69 17.75 9.21
CA GLY A 367 5.58 18.64 8.47
C GLY A 367 7.03 18.58 8.95
N ARG A 368 7.42 17.55 9.70
CA ARG A 368 8.79 17.36 10.18
C ARG A 368 9.76 17.40 9.00
N PRO A 369 10.76 18.29 9.00
CA PRO A 369 11.72 18.38 7.89
C PRO A 369 12.44 17.07 7.64
N PHE A 370 12.77 16.79 6.38
CA PHE A 370 13.63 15.68 6.06
C PHE A 370 15.04 15.95 6.59
N VAL A 371 15.55 15.03 7.39
CA VAL A 371 16.94 15.03 7.89
C VAL A 371 17.58 13.72 7.46
N ALA A 372 18.54 13.78 6.55
CA ALA A 372 19.22 12.61 6.02
C ALA A 372 20.01 11.88 7.11
N SER A 373 19.92 10.55 7.13
CA SER A 373 20.77 9.72 7.98
C SER A 373 22.19 9.69 7.47
N ARG A 374 23.17 9.72 8.37
CA ARG A 374 24.58 9.44 8.08
C ARG A 374 24.86 7.94 8.20
N ARG A 375 26.03 7.54 7.72
CA ARG A 375 26.51 6.16 7.96
C ARG A 375 26.54 5.89 9.47
N GLY A 376 25.94 4.78 9.91
CA GLY A 376 25.83 4.40 11.32
C GLY A 376 24.62 4.99 12.06
N GLU A 377 23.94 6.01 11.50
CA GLU A 377 22.79 6.67 12.16
C GLU A 377 21.43 6.13 11.65
N ARG A 378 21.40 5.11 10.80
CA ARG A 378 20.19 4.72 10.05
C ARG A 378 19.05 4.20 10.90
N ASN A 379 19.34 3.79 12.12
CA ASN A 379 18.35 3.37 13.10
C ASN A 379 18.10 4.41 14.20
N GLU A 380 18.72 5.59 14.09
CA GLU A 380 18.45 6.66 15.04
C GLU A 380 17.05 7.23 14.80
N LEU A 381 16.31 7.41 15.89
CA LEU A 381 14.92 7.85 15.83
C LEU A 381 14.74 9.35 15.54
N ARG A 382 15.84 10.11 15.47
CA ARG A 382 15.82 11.55 15.19
C ARG A 382 16.04 11.90 13.72
N VAL A 383 16.48 10.94 12.90
CA VAL A 383 16.71 11.10 11.47
C VAL A 383 15.68 10.31 10.69
N ASN A 384 15.47 10.72 9.43
CA ASN A 384 14.61 9.96 8.53
C ASN A 384 15.34 8.69 8.06
N ARG A 385 14.63 7.57 7.96
CA ARG A 385 15.15 6.28 7.51
C ARG A 385 14.85 6.02 6.04
N LEU A 386 14.85 7.09 5.23
CA LEU A 386 14.60 7.05 3.79
C LEU A 386 15.94 7.11 3.07
N VAL A 387 16.25 6.10 2.28
CA VAL A 387 17.59 5.91 1.69
C VAL A 387 17.50 5.38 0.25
N GLU A 388 18.60 5.50 -0.48
CA GLU A 388 18.70 5.10 -1.88
C GLU A 388 19.96 4.25 -2.14
N TYR A 389 19.91 3.44 -3.22
CA TYR A 389 21.07 2.72 -3.72
C TYR A 389 20.95 2.47 -5.23
N GLN A 390 21.98 2.85 -6.00
CA GLN A 390 22.11 2.59 -7.45
C GLN A 390 20.88 2.94 -8.30
N ASN A 391 20.12 3.96 -7.92
CA ASN A 391 19.06 4.49 -8.77
C ASN A 391 19.65 5.35 -9.89
N ARG A 392 18.99 5.38 -11.03
CA ARG A 392 19.40 6.17 -12.19
C ARG A 392 18.24 6.99 -12.74
N GLN A 393 18.56 8.09 -13.40
CA GLN A 393 17.61 8.83 -14.20
C GLN A 393 17.56 8.20 -15.60
N GLY A 394 16.37 7.88 -16.06
CA GLY A 394 16.10 7.47 -17.43
C GLY A 394 15.67 8.66 -18.28
N ASN A 395 15.66 8.48 -19.60
CA ASN A 395 15.13 9.46 -20.56
C ASN A 395 13.61 9.42 -20.56
#